data_eb09d4d8e510351822b70c3f22c87cad
#
_entry.id   eb09d4d8e510351822b70c3f22c87cad
#
_cell.length_a   1.000
_cell.length_b   1.000
_cell.length_c   1.000
_cell.angle_alpha   90.00
_cell.angle_beta   90.00
_cell.angle_gamma   90.00
#
_symmetry.space_group_name_H-M   'P 1'
#
loop_
_entity.id
_entity.type
_entity.pdbx_description
1 polymer ?
#
loop_
_entity_poly.entity_id
_entity_poly.type
_entity_poly.pdbx_seq_one_letter_code
_entity_poly.pdbx_strand_id
1 'polypeptide(L)'
;MFSVKWRPIVGTGLMFASNGALFASLLPWYPTLMRSWGLAEATFGLVVACFPLGSILSAAVPAPIVKRFGPRATVMAGTILMATILTGGGGVSSGWALAVLLLILGFLDPIVDVAQNVTAVRVQDAVGFSIMSSVHAAWSLGAASGGALATMAVGKLPMALHLGLAAAAVTAVALLGTTLVGPVPAPEEEADQQQSTSTKRAILLVIPIVAIAIGGAVVEEVASNWAALAAHQLAGVPLSATGIALSLMLTAQCIGRFAGDPMINRWGRVAVARVGGVLIAVGGIIAISSSAPLPLFTGFVLAGFGCATIVPSAFVAAARIPGISEGAGLTMVSWLMRIGFLTASPVIGAVASASSLRVALGIVVLGGVTIMALSPQLAGSGKNR
;
A
#
# COMPACT_ATOMS: atom_id res chain seq x y z
N MET A 1 22.22 -26.35 10.71
CA MET A 1 22.56 -24.93 10.47
C MET A 1 21.97 -24.58 9.12
N PHE A 2 20.71 -24.08 9.09
CA PHE A 2 20.01 -23.75 7.84
C PHE A 2 20.60 -22.46 7.28
N SER A 3 21.26 -22.51 6.13
CA SER A 3 21.67 -21.28 5.43
C SER A 3 20.41 -20.55 4.99
N VAL A 4 20.08 -19.47 5.68
CA VAL A 4 18.98 -18.59 5.29
C VAL A 4 19.28 -18.11 3.88
N LYS A 5 18.41 -18.45 2.92
CA LYS A 5 18.54 -18.02 1.52
C LYS A 5 18.11 -16.54 1.43
N TRP A 6 19.04 -15.64 1.74
CA TRP A 6 18.80 -14.19 1.67
C TRP A 6 18.46 -13.68 0.26
N ARG A 7 18.95 -14.37 -0.77
CA ARG A 7 18.74 -13.94 -2.17
C ARG A 7 17.26 -13.75 -2.52
N PRO A 8 16.34 -14.70 -2.25
CA PRO A 8 14.92 -14.51 -2.55
C PRO A 8 14.29 -13.37 -1.75
N ILE A 9 14.69 -13.18 -0.49
CA ILE A 9 14.17 -12.09 0.36
C ILE A 9 14.57 -10.73 -0.19
N VAL A 10 15.87 -10.55 -0.47
CA VAL A 10 16.40 -9.32 -1.08
C VAL A 10 15.77 -9.08 -2.44
N GLY A 11 15.67 -10.14 -3.26
CA GLY A 11 15.02 -10.06 -4.56
C GLY A 11 13.59 -9.57 -4.48
N THR A 12 12.79 -10.11 -3.53
CA THR A 12 11.41 -9.67 -3.30
C THR A 12 11.38 -8.22 -2.84
N GLY A 13 12.26 -7.82 -1.92
CA GLY A 13 12.39 -6.42 -1.48
C GLY A 13 12.70 -5.45 -2.63
N LEU A 14 13.61 -5.84 -3.55
CA LEU A 14 13.93 -5.05 -4.74
C LEU A 14 12.75 -4.91 -5.69
N MET A 15 11.93 -5.95 -5.87
CA MET A 15 10.71 -5.88 -6.66
C MET A 15 9.73 -4.86 -6.07
N PHE A 16 9.52 -4.89 -4.76
CA PHE A 16 8.67 -3.91 -4.07
C PHE A 16 9.24 -2.50 -4.14
N ALA A 17 10.54 -2.33 -3.91
CA ALA A 17 11.20 -1.03 -3.99
C ALA A 17 11.12 -0.42 -5.40
N SER A 18 11.28 -1.24 -6.45
CA SER A 18 11.16 -0.78 -7.84
C SER A 18 9.75 -0.28 -8.15
N ASN A 19 8.70 -0.96 -7.65
CA ASN A 19 7.31 -0.51 -7.83
C ASN A 19 7.05 0.81 -7.09
N GLY A 20 7.50 0.94 -5.84
CA GLY A 20 7.38 2.20 -5.09
C GLY A 20 8.11 3.36 -5.75
N ALA A 21 9.33 3.14 -6.26
CA ALA A 21 10.10 4.16 -6.96
C ALA A 21 9.41 4.60 -8.27
N LEU A 22 8.87 3.65 -9.04
CA LEU A 22 8.11 3.94 -10.26
C LEU A 22 6.91 4.83 -9.95
N PHE A 23 6.09 4.45 -8.95
CA PHE A 23 4.93 5.22 -8.52
C PHE A 23 5.28 6.66 -8.16
N ALA A 24 6.32 6.85 -7.35
CA ALA A 24 6.68 8.17 -6.82
C ALA A 24 7.46 9.06 -7.80
N SER A 25 8.00 8.51 -8.90
CA SER A 25 8.85 9.29 -9.84
C SER A 25 8.07 10.39 -10.58
N LEU A 26 6.75 10.26 -10.72
CA LEU A 26 5.93 11.25 -11.43
C LEU A 26 5.36 12.33 -10.50
N LEU A 27 5.13 12.00 -9.22
CA LEU A 27 4.38 12.87 -8.31
C LEU A 27 4.95 14.28 -8.14
N PRO A 28 6.29 14.51 -7.98
CA PRO A 28 6.85 15.85 -7.85
C PRO A 28 6.71 16.74 -9.09
N TRP A 29 6.40 16.15 -10.25
CA TRP A 29 6.16 16.90 -11.49
C TRP A 29 4.74 17.50 -11.56
N TYR A 30 3.78 17.00 -10.78
CA TYR A 30 2.39 17.44 -10.82
C TYR A 30 2.18 18.94 -10.69
N PRO A 31 2.82 19.67 -9.75
CA PRO A 31 2.66 21.11 -9.67
C PRO A 31 3.17 21.84 -10.90
N THR A 32 4.26 21.35 -11.50
CA THR A 32 4.83 21.93 -12.74
C THR A 32 3.87 21.72 -13.91
N LEU A 33 3.34 20.51 -14.08
CA LEU A 33 2.38 20.17 -15.15
C LEU A 33 1.08 20.97 -15.00
N MET A 34 0.51 21.03 -13.80
CA MET A 34 -0.69 21.80 -13.51
C MET A 34 -0.53 23.27 -13.91
N ARG A 35 0.59 23.88 -13.53
CA ARG A 35 0.90 25.29 -13.85
C ARG A 35 1.14 25.50 -15.35
N SER A 36 1.90 24.61 -16.00
CA SER A 36 2.24 24.76 -17.42
C SER A 36 1.02 24.67 -18.34
N TRP A 37 -0.02 23.96 -17.91
CA TRP A 37 -1.27 23.84 -18.67
C TRP A 37 -2.38 24.79 -18.18
N GLY A 38 -2.12 25.62 -17.16
CA GLY A 38 -3.12 26.54 -16.60
C GLY A 38 -4.35 25.85 -16.03
N LEU A 39 -4.22 24.62 -15.52
CA LEU A 39 -5.34 23.86 -15.00
C LEU A 39 -5.71 24.33 -13.59
N ALA A 40 -7.02 24.49 -13.36
CA ALA A 40 -7.54 24.68 -12.02
C ALA A 40 -7.31 23.43 -11.16
N GLU A 41 -7.13 23.60 -9.86
CA GLU A 41 -6.85 22.51 -8.90
C GLU A 41 -7.90 21.41 -8.98
N ALA A 42 -9.19 21.77 -9.09
CA ALA A 42 -10.28 20.81 -9.22
C ALA A 42 -10.16 19.94 -10.49
N THR A 43 -9.82 20.57 -11.64
CA THR A 43 -9.62 19.86 -12.90
C THR A 43 -8.41 18.93 -12.83
N PHE A 44 -7.31 19.41 -12.23
CA PHE A 44 -6.12 18.58 -12.04
C PHE A 44 -6.40 17.42 -11.09
N GLY A 45 -7.19 17.62 -10.05
CA GLY A 45 -7.67 16.55 -9.17
C GLY A 45 -8.39 15.42 -9.91
N LEU A 46 -9.24 15.77 -10.91
CA LEU A 46 -9.90 14.77 -11.78
C LEU A 46 -8.90 14.01 -12.65
N VAL A 47 -7.87 14.69 -13.15
CA VAL A 47 -6.78 14.04 -13.91
C VAL A 47 -6.05 13.02 -13.05
N VAL A 48 -5.69 13.38 -11.83
CA VAL A 48 -4.98 12.48 -10.89
C VAL A 48 -5.87 11.31 -10.45
N ALA A 49 -7.18 11.55 -10.29
CA ALA A 49 -8.16 10.50 -9.95
C ALA A 49 -8.29 9.39 -11.02
N CYS A 50 -7.77 9.60 -12.23
CA CYS A 50 -7.72 8.55 -13.25
C CYS A 50 -6.83 7.37 -12.86
N PHE A 51 -5.80 7.57 -12.02
CA PHE A 51 -4.97 6.45 -11.53
C PHE A 51 -5.77 5.49 -10.64
N PRO A 52 -6.39 5.90 -9.53
CA PRO A 52 -7.23 5.00 -8.74
C PRO A 52 -8.43 4.48 -9.52
N LEU A 53 -8.98 5.22 -10.47
CA LEU A 53 -10.04 4.73 -11.35
C LEU A 53 -9.55 3.55 -12.21
N GLY A 54 -8.39 3.66 -12.84
CA GLY A 54 -7.76 2.55 -13.57
C GLY A 54 -7.55 1.32 -12.68
N SER A 55 -7.13 1.53 -11.46
CA SER A 55 -6.91 0.50 -10.45
C SER A 55 -8.20 -0.26 -10.10
N ILE A 56 -9.32 0.44 -10.00
CA ILE A 56 -10.64 -0.16 -9.75
C ILE A 56 -11.10 -0.95 -10.97
N LEU A 57 -10.91 -0.41 -12.17
CA LEU A 57 -11.31 -1.07 -13.42
C LEU A 57 -10.56 -2.39 -13.67
N SER A 58 -9.38 -2.56 -13.12
CA SER A 58 -8.59 -3.79 -13.26
C SER A 58 -9.00 -4.95 -12.36
N ALA A 59 -10.03 -4.80 -11.52
CA ALA A 59 -10.41 -5.71 -10.43
C ALA A 59 -10.39 -7.21 -10.76
N ALA A 60 -10.85 -7.60 -11.95
CA ALA A 60 -10.95 -9.00 -12.37
C ALA A 60 -9.70 -9.53 -13.09
N VAL A 61 -8.70 -8.68 -13.35
CA VAL A 61 -7.58 -8.97 -14.24
C VAL A 61 -6.35 -9.59 -13.55
N PRO A 62 -5.94 -9.19 -12.33
CA PRO A 62 -4.70 -9.66 -11.72
C PRO A 62 -4.65 -11.18 -11.53
N ALA A 63 -5.68 -11.77 -10.91
CA ALA A 63 -5.68 -13.20 -10.59
C ALA A 63 -5.54 -14.11 -11.81
N PRO A 64 -6.32 -13.96 -12.91
CA PRO A 64 -6.14 -14.72 -14.15
C PRO A 64 -4.74 -14.59 -14.77
N ILE A 65 -4.19 -13.38 -14.79
CA ILE A 65 -2.85 -13.13 -15.36
C ILE A 65 -1.78 -13.84 -14.53
N VAL A 66 -1.82 -13.66 -13.20
CA VAL A 66 -0.86 -14.33 -12.28
C VAL A 66 -0.98 -15.84 -12.37
N LYS A 67 -2.20 -16.38 -12.48
CA LYS A 67 -2.42 -17.82 -12.66
C LYS A 67 -1.85 -18.33 -13.97
N ARG A 68 -2.02 -17.59 -15.08
CA ARG A 68 -1.59 -18.02 -16.41
C ARG A 68 -0.08 -17.93 -16.63
N PHE A 69 0.54 -16.83 -16.21
CA PHE A 69 1.93 -16.52 -16.53
C PHE A 69 2.88 -16.74 -15.35
N GLY A 70 2.32 -16.95 -14.15
CA GLY A 70 3.07 -17.00 -12.90
C GLY A 70 3.43 -15.62 -12.35
N PRO A 71 3.62 -15.50 -11.02
CA PRO A 71 3.80 -14.20 -10.38
C PRO A 71 5.10 -13.51 -10.82
N ARG A 72 6.21 -14.23 -10.94
CA ARG A 72 7.51 -13.69 -11.32
C ARG A 72 7.52 -13.06 -12.72
N ALA A 73 6.98 -13.77 -13.72
CA ALA A 73 6.89 -13.27 -15.09
C ALA A 73 5.93 -12.06 -15.17
N THR A 74 4.84 -12.10 -14.40
CA THR A 74 3.88 -10.99 -14.32
C THR A 74 4.52 -9.73 -13.74
N VAL A 75 5.31 -9.84 -12.65
CA VAL A 75 6.04 -8.68 -12.10
C VAL A 75 7.01 -8.13 -13.13
N MET A 76 7.82 -8.98 -13.75
CA MET A 76 8.83 -8.53 -14.71
C MET A 76 8.19 -7.83 -15.91
N ALA A 77 7.24 -8.50 -16.59
CA ALA A 77 6.59 -7.93 -17.76
C ALA A 77 5.75 -6.69 -17.42
N GLY A 78 5.00 -6.73 -16.31
CA GLY A 78 4.19 -5.61 -15.85
C GLY A 78 5.03 -4.39 -15.48
N THR A 79 6.14 -4.57 -14.76
CA THR A 79 7.04 -3.46 -14.42
C THR A 79 7.70 -2.86 -15.66
N ILE A 80 8.16 -3.67 -16.61
CA ILE A 80 8.71 -3.18 -17.89
C ILE A 80 7.65 -2.37 -18.65
N LEU A 81 6.43 -2.89 -18.73
CA LEU A 81 5.34 -2.19 -19.42
C LEU A 81 5.00 -0.86 -18.74
N MET A 82 4.86 -0.86 -17.41
CA MET A 82 4.61 0.38 -16.65
C MET A 82 5.76 1.38 -16.80
N ALA A 83 7.02 0.93 -16.74
CA ALA A 83 8.19 1.77 -16.93
C ALA A 83 8.23 2.39 -18.34
N THR A 84 7.90 1.59 -19.37
CA THR A 84 7.79 2.07 -20.76
C THR A 84 6.69 3.13 -20.90
N ILE A 85 5.52 2.92 -20.29
CA ILE A 85 4.43 3.89 -20.30
C ILE A 85 4.83 5.15 -19.54
N LEU A 86 5.53 5.03 -18.40
CA LEU A 86 6.04 6.15 -17.64
C LEU A 86 6.98 7.06 -18.46
N THR A 87 7.83 6.49 -19.33
CA THR A 87 8.67 7.29 -20.23
C THR A 87 7.84 8.18 -21.16
N GLY A 88 6.69 7.67 -21.62
CA GLY A 88 5.73 8.45 -22.39
C GLY A 88 5.19 9.67 -21.64
N GLY A 89 5.20 9.63 -20.30
CA GLY A 89 4.84 10.75 -19.45
C GLY A 89 5.67 12.01 -19.70
N GLY A 90 6.93 11.84 -20.13
CA GLY A 90 7.80 12.96 -20.50
C GLY A 90 7.37 13.75 -21.75
N GLY A 91 6.51 13.17 -22.56
CA GLY A 91 5.94 13.78 -23.78
C GLY A 91 4.50 14.25 -23.63
N VAL A 92 3.87 14.12 -22.44
CA VAL A 92 2.49 14.58 -22.25
C VAL A 92 2.38 16.09 -22.42
N SER A 93 1.45 16.52 -23.27
CA SER A 93 1.26 17.93 -23.64
C SER A 93 -0.04 18.53 -23.09
N SER A 94 -0.86 17.74 -22.38
CA SER A 94 -2.14 18.20 -21.85
C SER A 94 -2.59 17.37 -20.65
N GLY A 95 -3.52 17.91 -19.85
CA GLY A 95 -4.14 17.19 -18.74
C GLY A 95 -4.85 15.92 -19.17
N TRP A 96 -5.48 15.91 -20.37
CA TRP A 96 -6.13 14.70 -20.92
C TRP A 96 -5.13 13.59 -21.26
N ALA A 97 -3.98 13.94 -21.83
CA ALA A 97 -2.92 12.96 -22.11
C ALA A 97 -2.37 12.36 -20.80
N LEU A 98 -2.20 13.19 -19.77
CA LEU A 98 -1.82 12.73 -18.44
C LEU A 98 -2.91 11.83 -17.82
N ALA A 99 -4.19 12.20 -17.94
CA ALA A 99 -5.30 11.40 -17.44
C ALA A 99 -5.33 9.98 -18.04
N VAL A 100 -5.14 9.87 -19.37
CA VAL A 100 -5.06 8.58 -20.06
C VAL A 100 -3.85 7.78 -19.59
N LEU A 101 -2.68 8.42 -19.47
CA LEU A 101 -1.47 7.77 -18.98
C LEU A 101 -1.66 7.24 -17.55
N LEU A 102 -2.23 8.04 -16.66
CA LEU A 102 -2.51 7.65 -15.27
C LEU A 102 -3.56 6.54 -15.20
N LEU A 103 -4.59 6.57 -16.04
CA LEU A 103 -5.58 5.50 -16.13
C LEU A 103 -4.93 4.16 -16.48
N ILE A 104 -4.04 4.16 -17.48
CA ILE A 104 -3.35 2.95 -17.94
C ILE A 104 -2.37 2.46 -16.86
N LEU A 105 -1.56 3.35 -16.27
CA LEU A 105 -0.67 2.99 -15.17
C LEU A 105 -1.46 2.43 -13.98
N GLY A 106 -2.56 3.09 -13.61
CA GLY A 106 -3.44 2.64 -12.56
C GLY A 106 -4.09 1.29 -12.85
N PHE A 107 -4.43 0.99 -14.11
CA PHE A 107 -4.95 -0.32 -14.51
C PHE A 107 -3.91 -1.44 -14.38
N LEU A 108 -2.64 -1.15 -14.67
CA LEU A 108 -1.55 -2.13 -14.61
C LEU A 108 -1.02 -2.34 -13.19
N ASP A 109 -1.08 -1.32 -12.35
CA ASP A 109 -0.53 -1.36 -10.98
C ASP A 109 -1.04 -2.54 -10.14
N PRO A 110 -2.35 -2.85 -10.04
CA PRO A 110 -2.83 -4.00 -9.28
C PRO A 110 -2.36 -5.35 -9.83
N ILE A 111 -2.06 -5.44 -11.11
CA ILE A 111 -1.55 -6.68 -11.72
C ILE A 111 -0.15 -6.98 -11.20
N VAL A 112 0.69 -5.95 -11.14
CA VAL A 112 2.05 -6.06 -10.58
C VAL A 112 1.99 -6.24 -9.07
N ASP A 113 1.15 -5.46 -8.36
CA ASP A 113 0.98 -5.52 -6.91
C ASP A 113 0.57 -6.92 -6.44
N VAL A 114 -0.47 -7.52 -7.02
CA VAL A 114 -0.91 -8.88 -6.69
C VAL A 114 0.20 -9.89 -6.96
N ALA A 115 0.89 -9.78 -8.10
CA ALA A 115 1.98 -10.69 -8.44
C ALA A 115 3.18 -10.59 -7.47
N GLN A 116 3.52 -9.36 -7.03
CA GLN A 116 4.55 -9.14 -6.00
C GLN A 116 4.15 -9.74 -4.66
N ASN A 117 2.90 -9.54 -4.24
CA ASN A 117 2.38 -10.08 -2.98
C ASN A 117 2.31 -11.62 -3.00
N VAL A 118 1.88 -12.25 -4.11
CA VAL A 118 1.95 -13.70 -4.29
C VAL A 118 3.40 -14.18 -4.17
N THR A 119 4.34 -13.50 -4.84
CA THR A 119 5.77 -13.83 -4.74
C THR A 119 6.27 -13.73 -3.30
N ALA A 120 5.92 -12.66 -2.58
CA ALA A 120 6.32 -12.45 -1.20
C ALA A 120 5.77 -13.53 -0.25
N VAL A 121 4.51 -13.93 -0.42
CA VAL A 121 3.90 -15.03 0.37
C VAL A 121 4.65 -16.33 0.11
N ARG A 122 4.90 -16.69 -1.15
CA ARG A 122 5.61 -17.92 -1.51
C ARG A 122 7.07 -17.92 -0.98
N VAL A 123 7.77 -16.80 -1.08
CA VAL A 123 9.12 -16.66 -0.49
C VAL A 123 9.06 -16.79 1.02
N GLN A 124 8.10 -16.15 1.68
CA GLN A 124 7.87 -16.24 3.12
C GLN A 124 7.66 -17.69 3.55
N ASP A 125 6.83 -18.45 2.83
CA ASP A 125 6.57 -19.86 3.13
C ASP A 125 7.82 -20.73 2.92
N ALA A 126 8.60 -20.44 1.87
CA ALA A 126 9.84 -21.16 1.58
C ALA A 126 10.97 -20.88 2.60
N VAL A 127 11.01 -19.71 3.21
CA VAL A 127 12.01 -19.37 4.24
C VAL A 127 11.55 -19.71 5.66
N GLY A 128 10.24 -19.89 5.88
CA GLY A 128 9.66 -20.32 7.14
C GLY A 128 9.51 -19.23 8.21
N PHE A 129 9.67 -17.94 7.85
CA PHE A 129 9.46 -16.80 8.75
C PHE A 129 8.85 -15.59 8.02
N SER A 130 8.24 -14.66 8.76
CA SER A 130 7.58 -13.49 8.20
C SER A 130 8.59 -12.54 7.54
N ILE A 131 8.27 -12.08 6.32
CA ILE A 131 9.01 -11.07 5.57
C ILE A 131 8.08 -9.98 4.99
N MET A 132 6.76 -10.16 5.10
CA MET A 132 5.79 -9.34 4.38
C MET A 132 5.87 -7.87 4.78
N SER A 133 6.04 -7.56 6.07
CA SER A 133 6.18 -6.18 6.54
C SER A 133 7.46 -5.53 6.01
N SER A 134 8.57 -6.28 5.98
CA SER A 134 9.86 -5.79 5.49
C SER A 134 9.84 -5.50 3.98
N VAL A 135 9.16 -6.31 3.17
CA VAL A 135 9.06 -6.03 1.72
C VAL A 135 8.16 -4.82 1.46
N HIS A 136 7.11 -4.59 2.26
CA HIS A 136 6.33 -3.36 2.21
C HIS A 136 7.13 -2.12 2.70
N ALA A 137 8.05 -2.30 3.65
CA ALA A 137 9.00 -1.25 4.01
C ALA A 137 9.94 -0.92 2.85
N ALA A 138 10.41 -1.93 2.11
CA ALA A 138 11.21 -1.74 0.91
C ALA A 138 10.45 -0.95 -0.17
N TRP A 139 9.13 -1.22 -0.35
CA TRP A 139 8.28 -0.39 -1.21
C TRP A 139 8.30 1.09 -0.79
N SER A 140 8.15 1.35 0.52
CA SER A 140 8.16 2.72 1.07
C SER A 140 9.51 3.42 0.84
N LEU A 141 10.63 2.70 1.02
CA LEU A 141 11.97 3.21 0.73
C LEU A 141 12.15 3.51 -0.77
N GLY A 142 11.62 2.63 -1.63
CA GLY A 142 11.60 2.85 -3.07
C GLY A 142 10.83 4.12 -3.43
N ALA A 143 9.62 4.29 -2.89
CA ALA A 143 8.80 5.47 -3.12
C ALA A 143 9.48 6.75 -2.61
N ALA A 144 10.06 6.72 -1.42
CA ALA A 144 10.82 7.84 -0.88
C ALA A 144 12.03 8.21 -1.76
N SER A 145 12.78 7.20 -2.21
CA SER A 145 13.95 7.41 -3.08
C SER A 145 13.55 7.95 -4.45
N GLY A 146 12.52 7.35 -5.09
CA GLY A 146 12.00 7.80 -6.38
C GLY A 146 11.47 9.24 -6.33
N GLY A 147 10.68 9.54 -5.28
CA GLY A 147 10.17 10.89 -5.05
C GLY A 147 11.26 11.93 -4.77
N ALA A 148 12.28 11.57 -3.97
CA ALA A 148 13.41 12.45 -3.71
C ALA A 148 14.21 12.75 -4.98
N LEU A 149 14.54 11.72 -5.78
CA LEU A 149 15.24 11.88 -7.06
C LEU A 149 14.41 12.72 -8.04
N ALA A 150 13.11 12.50 -8.11
CA ALA A 150 12.21 13.31 -8.92
C ALA A 150 12.18 14.78 -8.47
N THR A 151 12.10 15.02 -7.15
CA THR A 151 12.16 16.38 -6.59
C THR A 151 13.47 17.10 -6.95
N MET A 152 14.59 16.38 -6.91
CA MET A 152 15.89 16.91 -7.30
C MET A 152 15.99 17.20 -8.80
N ALA A 153 15.23 16.48 -9.63
CA ALA A 153 15.20 16.63 -11.08
C ALA A 153 14.31 17.79 -11.54
N VAL A 154 13.22 18.07 -10.83
CA VAL A 154 12.30 19.17 -11.17
C VAL A 154 13.05 20.51 -11.24
N GLY A 155 12.89 21.22 -12.36
CA GLY A 155 13.55 22.49 -12.64
C GLY A 155 15.03 22.40 -13.02
N LYS A 156 15.65 21.19 -13.00
CA LYS A 156 17.06 20.98 -13.37
C LYS A 156 17.24 20.08 -14.59
N LEU A 157 16.35 19.14 -14.79
CA LEU A 157 16.38 18.20 -15.93
C LEU A 157 15.10 18.30 -16.74
N PRO A 158 15.13 18.00 -18.04
CA PRO A 158 13.91 17.74 -18.81
C PRO A 158 13.15 16.57 -18.19
N MET A 159 11.83 16.70 -18.06
CA MET A 159 10.96 15.65 -17.48
C MET A 159 11.14 14.31 -18.22
N ALA A 160 11.21 14.33 -19.56
CA ALA A 160 11.40 13.13 -20.37
C ALA A 160 12.71 12.40 -20.03
N LEU A 161 13.81 13.14 -19.83
CA LEU A 161 15.09 12.55 -19.43
C LEU A 161 15.00 11.92 -18.04
N HIS A 162 14.41 12.65 -17.06
CA HIS A 162 14.25 12.10 -15.70
C HIS A 162 13.39 10.82 -15.69
N LEU A 163 12.21 10.84 -16.32
CA LEU A 163 11.33 9.69 -16.36
C LEU A 163 11.94 8.52 -17.14
N GLY A 164 12.70 8.78 -18.20
CA GLY A 164 13.44 7.74 -18.91
C GLY A 164 14.53 7.08 -18.05
N LEU A 165 15.31 7.87 -17.31
CA LEU A 165 16.32 7.37 -16.37
C LEU A 165 15.67 6.58 -15.22
N ALA A 166 14.58 7.09 -14.66
CA ALA A 166 13.83 6.42 -13.61
C ALA A 166 13.28 5.07 -14.10
N ALA A 167 12.68 5.05 -15.29
CA ALA A 167 12.16 3.82 -15.90
C ALA A 167 13.27 2.78 -16.16
N ALA A 168 14.43 3.21 -16.64
CA ALA A 168 15.58 2.33 -16.85
C ALA A 168 16.10 1.75 -15.51
N ALA A 169 16.25 2.59 -14.49
CA ALA A 169 16.68 2.17 -13.16
C ALA A 169 15.68 1.21 -12.51
N VAL A 170 14.38 1.53 -12.53
CA VAL A 170 13.31 0.68 -12.00
C VAL A 170 13.29 -0.68 -12.71
N THR A 171 13.41 -0.69 -14.03
CA THR A 171 13.48 -1.92 -14.82
C THR A 171 14.70 -2.77 -14.44
N ALA A 172 15.87 -2.16 -14.31
CA ALA A 172 17.09 -2.87 -13.90
C ALA A 172 16.97 -3.48 -12.50
N VAL A 173 16.42 -2.71 -11.54
CA VAL A 173 16.18 -3.17 -10.17
C VAL A 173 15.14 -4.30 -10.13
N ALA A 174 14.05 -4.20 -10.89
CA ALA A 174 13.04 -5.24 -10.99
C ALA A 174 13.58 -6.53 -11.62
N LEU A 175 14.39 -6.42 -12.69
CA LEU A 175 15.07 -7.55 -13.31
C LEU A 175 16.03 -8.23 -12.34
N LEU A 176 16.85 -7.46 -11.64
CA LEU A 176 17.73 -7.99 -10.59
C LEU A 176 16.91 -8.67 -9.50
N GLY A 177 15.84 -8.05 -9.02
CA GLY A 177 14.94 -8.60 -8.02
C GLY A 177 14.37 -9.95 -8.47
N THR A 178 13.78 -10.01 -9.66
CA THR A 178 13.20 -11.25 -10.21
C THR A 178 14.24 -12.36 -10.43
N THR A 179 15.48 -12.02 -10.81
CA THR A 179 16.57 -13.01 -10.94
C THR A 179 17.04 -13.54 -9.59
N LEU A 180 17.10 -12.70 -8.56
CA LEU A 180 17.47 -13.09 -7.19
C LEU A 180 16.42 -13.98 -6.53
N VAL A 181 15.13 -13.70 -6.76
CA VAL A 181 14.03 -14.56 -6.28
C VAL A 181 14.15 -15.97 -6.85
N GLY A 182 14.48 -16.10 -8.12
CA GLY A 182 14.53 -17.39 -8.77
C GLY A 182 13.17 -18.08 -8.89
N PRO A 183 13.12 -19.37 -9.24
CA PRO A 183 11.89 -20.15 -9.23
C PRO A 183 11.40 -20.36 -7.81
N VAL A 184 10.17 -19.96 -7.52
CA VAL A 184 9.50 -20.25 -6.25
C VAL A 184 8.34 -21.21 -6.57
N PRO A 185 8.34 -22.42 -6.01
CA PRO A 185 7.29 -23.41 -6.26
C PRO A 185 5.91 -22.83 -5.90
N ALA A 186 4.90 -23.20 -6.69
CA ALA A 186 3.52 -23.02 -6.26
C ALA A 186 3.26 -24.00 -5.10
N PRO A 187 2.35 -23.66 -4.16
CA PRO A 187 1.92 -24.61 -3.14
C PRO A 187 1.36 -25.89 -3.79
N GLU A 188 1.73 -27.05 -3.25
CA GLU A 188 1.28 -28.36 -3.77
C GLU A 188 -0.25 -28.54 -3.72
N GLU A 189 -0.95 -27.76 -2.90
CA GLU A 189 -2.41 -27.81 -2.73
C GLU A 189 -3.21 -27.19 -3.90
N GLU A 190 -2.59 -26.43 -4.81
CA GLU A 190 -3.32 -25.85 -5.95
C GLU A 190 -3.75 -26.89 -6.99
N ALA A 191 -3.14 -28.08 -7.00
CA ALA A 191 -3.48 -29.12 -7.98
C ALA A 191 -4.73 -29.92 -7.64
N ASP A 192 -5.12 -30.02 -6.37
CA ASP A 192 -6.16 -30.95 -5.91
C ASP A 192 -7.39 -30.29 -5.25
N GLN A 193 -7.37 -29.01 -4.90
CA GLN A 193 -8.48 -28.32 -4.25
C GLN A 193 -9.31 -27.44 -5.18
N GLN A 194 -9.71 -27.94 -6.34
CA GLN A 194 -10.89 -27.42 -7.06
C GLN A 194 -12.22 -27.86 -6.38
N GLN A 195 -12.25 -28.01 -5.06
CA GLN A 195 -13.52 -27.99 -4.36
C GLN A 195 -14.03 -26.56 -4.37
N SER A 196 -14.98 -26.31 -5.28
CA SER A 196 -15.63 -25.02 -5.42
C SER A 196 -16.23 -24.61 -4.07
N THR A 197 -15.47 -23.82 -3.31
CA THR A 197 -16.06 -23.17 -2.14
C THR A 197 -17.21 -22.32 -2.63
N SER A 198 -18.40 -22.54 -2.13
CA SER A 198 -19.56 -21.71 -2.48
C SER A 198 -19.16 -20.25 -2.38
N THR A 199 -19.46 -19.45 -3.42
CA THR A 199 -19.16 -18.00 -3.49
C THR A 199 -19.56 -17.27 -2.21
N LYS A 200 -20.69 -17.68 -1.59
CA LYS A 200 -21.15 -17.13 -0.30
C LYS A 200 -20.17 -17.39 0.84
N ARG A 201 -19.59 -18.58 0.93
CA ARG A 201 -18.61 -18.95 1.97
C ARG A 201 -17.30 -18.21 1.77
N ALA A 202 -16.88 -18.06 0.51
CA ALA A 202 -15.69 -17.27 0.15
C ALA A 202 -15.84 -15.81 0.61
N ILE A 203 -16.97 -15.18 0.30
CA ILE A 203 -17.27 -13.79 0.71
C ILE A 203 -17.24 -13.64 2.23
N LEU A 204 -17.86 -14.57 2.97
CA LEU A 204 -17.87 -14.52 4.44
C LEU A 204 -16.46 -14.59 5.05
N LEU A 205 -15.53 -15.32 4.44
CA LEU A 205 -14.14 -15.41 4.89
C LEU A 205 -13.31 -14.16 4.53
N VAL A 206 -13.64 -13.52 3.41
CA VAL A 206 -12.92 -12.33 2.93
C VAL A 206 -13.32 -11.06 3.68
N ILE A 207 -14.60 -10.87 4.01
CA ILE A 207 -15.13 -9.66 4.65
C ILE A 207 -14.34 -9.22 5.89
N PRO A 208 -14.05 -10.07 6.88
CA PRO A 208 -13.31 -9.64 8.08
C PRO A 208 -11.86 -9.26 7.76
N ILE A 209 -11.22 -9.92 6.80
CA ILE A 209 -9.86 -9.59 6.36
C ILE A 209 -9.86 -8.23 5.65
N VAL A 210 -10.85 -7.98 4.80
CA VAL A 210 -11.05 -6.67 4.14
C VAL A 210 -11.31 -5.57 5.17
N ALA A 211 -12.16 -5.83 6.17
CA ALA A 211 -12.42 -4.85 7.23
C ALA A 211 -11.15 -4.49 8.02
N ILE A 212 -10.28 -5.47 8.30
CA ILE A 212 -8.97 -5.25 8.90
C ILE A 212 -8.09 -4.41 7.96
N ALA A 213 -8.01 -4.77 6.68
CA ALA A 213 -7.20 -4.06 5.70
C ALA A 213 -7.66 -2.59 5.53
N ILE A 214 -8.97 -2.36 5.42
CA ILE A 214 -9.56 -1.02 5.35
C ILE A 214 -9.26 -0.23 6.64
N GLY A 215 -9.36 -0.87 7.82
CA GLY A 215 -9.01 -0.22 9.08
C GLY A 215 -7.58 0.30 9.11
N GLY A 216 -6.61 -0.47 8.58
CA GLY A 216 -5.22 -0.02 8.40
C GLY A 216 -5.08 1.08 7.37
N ALA A 217 -5.75 0.92 6.21
CA ALA A 217 -5.70 1.85 5.10
C ALA A 217 -6.28 3.24 5.45
N VAL A 218 -7.37 3.28 6.23
CA VAL A 218 -7.97 4.53 6.72
C VAL A 218 -6.97 5.34 7.58
N VAL A 219 -6.13 4.68 8.35
CA VAL A 219 -5.07 5.36 9.12
C VAL A 219 -4.08 6.07 8.20
N GLU A 220 -3.65 5.40 7.11
CA GLU A 220 -2.78 6.00 6.09
C GLU A 220 -3.46 7.16 5.34
N GLU A 221 -4.75 7.01 5.05
CA GLU A 221 -5.55 8.04 4.38
C GLU A 221 -5.69 9.30 5.26
N VAL A 222 -5.98 9.13 6.55
CA VAL A 222 -6.03 10.22 7.52
C VAL A 222 -4.67 10.92 7.63
N ALA A 223 -3.57 10.16 7.62
CA ALA A 223 -2.24 10.74 7.63
C ALA A 223 -1.99 11.62 6.41
N SER A 224 -2.30 11.11 5.24
CA SER A 224 -1.96 11.77 3.98
C SER A 224 -2.80 13.03 3.73
N ASN A 225 -4.08 13.00 4.07
CA ASN A 225 -5.02 14.05 3.66
C ASN A 225 -5.53 14.91 4.82
N TRP A 226 -5.50 14.43 6.07
CA TRP A 226 -6.15 15.10 7.19
C TRP A 226 -5.21 15.46 8.34
N ALA A 227 -4.02 14.85 8.45
CA ALA A 227 -3.12 15.11 9.57
C ALA A 227 -2.64 16.57 9.65
N ALA A 228 -2.32 17.17 8.50
CA ALA A 228 -1.93 18.58 8.45
C ALA A 228 -3.06 19.52 8.87
N LEU A 229 -4.28 19.26 8.38
CA LEU A 229 -5.47 20.02 8.76
C LEU A 229 -5.79 19.86 10.26
N ALA A 230 -5.69 18.63 10.77
CA ALA A 230 -5.87 18.36 12.19
C ALA A 230 -4.83 19.09 13.06
N ALA A 231 -3.56 19.09 12.64
CA ALA A 231 -2.51 19.81 13.34
C ALA A 231 -2.82 21.32 13.44
N HIS A 232 -3.30 21.91 12.35
CA HIS A 232 -3.66 23.31 12.32
C HIS A 232 -4.93 23.61 13.14
N GLN A 233 -6.02 22.92 12.86
CA GLN A 233 -7.34 23.24 13.42
C GLN A 233 -7.52 22.78 14.86
N LEU A 234 -6.95 21.61 15.24
CA LEU A 234 -7.17 21.04 16.57
C LEU A 234 -6.07 21.43 17.56
N ALA A 235 -4.85 21.67 17.09
CA ALA A 235 -3.69 21.89 17.96
C ALA A 235 -3.00 23.25 17.73
N GLY A 236 -3.53 24.11 16.84
CA GLY A 236 -2.98 25.46 16.60
C GLY A 236 -1.59 25.46 15.96
N VAL A 237 -1.18 24.39 15.29
CA VAL A 237 0.13 24.31 14.63
C VAL A 237 0.17 25.33 13.47
N PRO A 238 1.20 26.19 13.37
CA PRO A 238 1.35 27.10 12.23
C PRO A 238 1.33 26.37 10.89
N LEU A 239 0.72 26.94 9.85
CA LEU A 239 0.60 26.31 8.53
C LEU A 239 1.95 25.85 7.95
N SER A 240 3.03 26.60 8.22
CA SER A 240 4.40 26.25 7.82
C SER A 240 4.96 24.98 8.47
N ALA A 241 4.35 24.48 9.57
CA ALA A 241 4.81 23.36 10.35
C ALA A 241 3.84 22.15 10.36
N THR A 242 2.71 22.25 9.66
CA THR A 242 1.66 21.19 9.68
C THR A 242 2.12 19.87 9.08
N GLY A 243 3.07 19.91 8.14
CA GLY A 243 3.66 18.70 7.55
C GLY A 243 4.41 17.80 8.55
N ILE A 244 4.75 18.31 9.74
CA ILE A 244 5.37 17.53 10.81
C ILE A 244 4.46 16.37 11.23
N ALA A 245 3.15 16.58 11.29
CA ALA A 245 2.18 15.55 11.65
C ALA A 245 2.24 14.33 10.74
N LEU A 246 2.20 14.56 9.42
CA LEU A 246 2.35 13.51 8.42
C LEU A 246 3.73 12.83 8.52
N SER A 247 4.79 13.61 8.61
CA SER A 247 6.16 13.08 8.64
C SER A 247 6.39 12.17 9.84
N LEU A 248 5.91 12.54 11.02
CA LEU A 248 6.03 11.73 12.23
C LEU A 248 5.25 10.42 12.10
N MET A 249 4.03 10.47 11.59
CA MET A 249 3.21 9.29 11.42
C MET A 249 3.82 8.31 10.40
N LEU A 250 4.26 8.79 9.24
CA LEU A 250 4.91 7.96 8.23
C LEU A 250 6.25 7.39 8.70
N THR A 251 7.02 8.16 9.49
CA THR A 251 8.25 7.67 10.12
C THR A 251 7.96 6.54 11.11
N ALA A 252 6.96 6.71 11.97
CA ALA A 252 6.54 5.68 12.92
C ALA A 252 6.05 4.41 12.20
N GLN A 253 5.29 4.57 11.11
CA GLN A 253 4.85 3.46 10.27
C GLN A 253 6.03 2.74 9.61
N CYS A 254 7.01 3.47 9.09
CA CYS A 254 8.21 2.88 8.49
C CYS A 254 9.00 2.05 9.53
N ILE A 255 9.22 2.60 10.72
CA ILE A 255 9.86 1.88 11.84
C ILE A 255 9.05 0.63 12.20
N GLY A 256 7.72 0.77 12.31
CA GLY A 256 6.81 -0.33 12.61
C GLY A 256 6.84 -1.44 11.54
N ARG A 257 6.98 -1.11 10.25
CA ARG A 257 7.13 -2.08 9.16
C ARG A 257 8.42 -2.90 9.29
N PHE A 258 9.55 -2.26 9.61
CA PHE A 258 10.81 -2.98 9.83
C PHE A 258 10.79 -3.84 11.11
N ALA A 259 10.16 -3.34 12.19
CA ALA A 259 9.98 -4.10 13.43
C ALA A 259 8.92 -5.21 13.30
N GLY A 260 8.03 -5.11 12.31
CA GLY A 260 6.84 -5.94 12.17
C GLY A 260 7.14 -7.42 12.03
N ASP A 261 8.04 -7.81 11.14
CA ASP A 261 8.35 -9.22 10.92
C ASP A 261 9.02 -9.87 12.13
N PRO A 262 10.03 -9.27 12.79
CA PRO A 262 10.54 -9.78 14.08
C PRO A 262 9.44 -9.94 15.14
N MET A 263 8.53 -8.97 15.26
CA MET A 263 7.42 -9.04 16.22
C MET A 263 6.46 -10.18 15.87
N ILE A 264 6.08 -10.33 14.58
CA ILE A 264 5.19 -11.39 14.11
C ILE A 264 5.83 -12.77 14.33
N ASN A 265 7.13 -12.91 14.06
CA ASN A 265 7.85 -14.16 14.26
C ASN A 265 7.93 -14.55 15.75
N ARG A 266 7.99 -13.58 16.67
CA ARG A 266 8.09 -13.82 18.10
C ARG A 266 6.74 -14.02 18.78
N TRP A 267 5.74 -13.23 18.44
CA TRP A 267 4.45 -13.15 19.15
C TRP A 267 3.26 -13.64 18.34
N GLY A 268 3.47 -13.91 17.05
CA GLY A 268 2.41 -14.30 16.12
C GLY A 268 1.62 -13.10 15.57
N ARG A 269 1.06 -13.29 14.38
CA ARG A 269 0.36 -12.25 13.61
C ARG A 269 -0.85 -11.69 14.35
N VAL A 270 -1.65 -12.56 15.00
CA VAL A 270 -2.85 -12.15 15.73
C VAL A 270 -2.52 -11.21 16.90
N ALA A 271 -1.51 -11.55 17.69
CA ALA A 271 -1.11 -10.71 18.83
C ALA A 271 -0.59 -9.35 18.36
N VAL A 272 0.27 -9.34 17.34
CA VAL A 272 0.83 -8.09 16.78
C VAL A 272 -0.28 -7.21 16.20
N ALA A 273 -1.21 -7.79 15.43
CA ALA A 273 -2.34 -7.02 14.88
C ALA A 273 -3.28 -6.51 15.97
N ARG A 274 -3.51 -7.28 17.03
CA ARG A 274 -4.33 -6.86 18.17
C ARG A 274 -3.71 -5.67 18.90
N VAL A 275 -2.41 -5.74 19.20
CA VAL A 275 -1.65 -4.63 19.79
C VAL A 275 -1.65 -3.42 18.85
N GLY A 276 -1.45 -3.64 17.53
CA GLY A 276 -1.56 -2.60 16.52
C GLY A 276 -2.92 -1.90 16.54
N GLY A 277 -4.02 -2.67 16.62
CA GLY A 277 -5.37 -2.12 16.75
C GLY A 277 -5.56 -1.28 18.03
N VAL A 278 -5.00 -1.73 19.16
CA VAL A 278 -5.01 -0.96 20.42
C VAL A 278 -4.24 0.35 20.24
N LEU A 279 -3.04 0.31 19.66
CA LEU A 279 -2.23 1.51 19.42
C LEU A 279 -2.94 2.51 18.50
N ILE A 280 -3.61 2.04 17.46
CA ILE A 280 -4.42 2.86 16.55
C ILE A 280 -5.57 3.51 17.32
N ALA A 281 -6.34 2.74 18.09
CA ALA A 281 -7.50 3.24 18.84
C ALA A 281 -7.07 4.26 19.91
N VAL A 282 -6.06 3.95 20.71
CA VAL A 282 -5.52 4.85 21.74
C VAL A 282 -4.90 6.10 21.11
N GLY A 283 -4.11 5.93 20.04
CA GLY A 283 -3.54 7.04 19.29
C GLY A 283 -4.62 7.95 18.70
N GLY A 284 -5.67 7.37 18.13
CA GLY A 284 -6.85 8.10 17.65
C GLY A 284 -7.56 8.88 18.76
N ILE A 285 -7.81 8.25 19.90
CA ILE A 285 -8.43 8.92 21.08
C ILE A 285 -7.57 10.10 21.54
N ILE A 286 -6.26 9.90 21.69
CA ILE A 286 -5.33 10.96 22.08
C ILE A 286 -5.38 12.11 21.05
N ALA A 287 -5.34 11.80 19.75
CA ALA A 287 -5.36 12.81 18.70
C ALA A 287 -6.65 13.64 18.70
N ILE A 288 -7.82 12.99 18.76
CA ILE A 288 -9.11 13.69 18.73
C ILE A 288 -9.42 14.46 20.03
N SER A 289 -8.86 14.05 21.17
CA SER A 289 -9.03 14.73 22.46
C SER A 289 -8.03 15.87 22.66
N SER A 290 -7.03 15.97 21.79
CA SER A 290 -5.94 16.93 21.92
C SER A 290 -6.37 18.36 21.55
N SER A 291 -5.77 19.33 22.23
CA SER A 291 -5.82 20.76 21.89
C SER A 291 -4.40 21.36 21.83
N ALA A 292 -3.36 20.53 21.84
CA ALA A 292 -1.97 20.93 21.80
C ALA A 292 -1.17 20.04 20.82
N PRO A 293 -0.07 20.55 20.23
CA PRO A 293 0.72 19.82 19.22
C PRO A 293 1.28 18.48 19.72
N LEU A 294 1.87 18.46 20.91
CA LEU A 294 2.58 17.28 21.42
C LEU A 294 1.66 16.05 21.60
N PRO A 295 0.50 16.14 22.29
CA PRO A 295 -0.40 14.99 22.38
C PRO A 295 -0.96 14.58 20.99
N LEU A 296 -1.29 15.54 20.10
CA LEU A 296 -1.75 15.23 18.74
C LEU A 296 -0.71 14.41 17.97
N PHE A 297 0.53 14.84 17.98
CA PHE A 297 1.63 14.15 17.30
C PHE A 297 1.90 12.78 17.92
N THR A 298 1.83 12.65 19.25
CA THR A 298 1.93 11.35 19.93
C THR A 298 0.82 10.40 19.48
N GLY A 299 -0.41 10.89 19.35
CA GLY A 299 -1.52 10.11 18.81
C GLY A 299 -1.26 9.60 17.40
N PHE A 300 -0.75 10.44 16.51
CA PHE A 300 -0.39 10.04 15.15
C PHE A 300 0.78 9.06 15.09
N VAL A 301 1.80 9.23 15.94
CA VAL A 301 2.93 8.29 16.03
C VAL A 301 2.44 6.90 16.46
N LEU A 302 1.58 6.83 17.49
CA LEU A 302 0.99 5.55 17.95
C LEU A 302 0.15 4.90 16.86
N ALA A 303 -0.71 5.66 16.18
CA ALA A 303 -1.54 5.16 15.09
C ALA A 303 -0.69 4.69 13.90
N GLY A 304 0.34 5.44 13.53
CA GLY A 304 1.27 5.10 12.45
C GLY A 304 2.06 3.81 12.73
N PHE A 305 2.61 3.68 13.93
CA PHE A 305 3.29 2.45 14.32
C PHE A 305 2.32 1.26 14.38
N GLY A 306 1.12 1.49 14.93
CA GLY A 306 0.08 0.46 15.06
C GLY A 306 -0.43 -0.09 13.73
N CYS A 307 -0.57 0.76 12.70
CA CYS A 307 -1.09 0.32 11.39
C CYS A 307 -0.02 -0.37 10.53
N ALA A 308 1.24 -0.28 10.87
CA ALA A 308 2.38 -0.68 10.03
C ALA A 308 2.31 -2.13 9.49
N THR A 309 1.83 -3.07 10.30
CA THR A 309 1.78 -4.50 9.97
C THR A 309 0.39 -4.98 9.53
N ILE A 310 -0.62 -4.12 9.56
CA ILE A 310 -2.02 -4.52 9.38
C ILE A 310 -2.29 -4.95 7.94
N VAL A 311 -2.00 -4.09 6.96
CA VAL A 311 -2.20 -4.41 5.55
C VAL A 311 -1.33 -5.60 5.11
N PRO A 312 -0.01 -5.66 5.39
CA PRO A 312 0.80 -6.84 5.12
C PRO A 312 0.25 -8.14 5.71
N SER A 313 -0.25 -8.08 6.95
CA SER A 313 -0.86 -9.25 7.62
C SER A 313 -2.17 -9.68 6.97
N ALA A 314 -3.00 -8.72 6.53
CA ALA A 314 -4.24 -8.99 5.81
C ALA A 314 -3.96 -9.67 4.46
N PHE A 315 -2.92 -9.24 3.74
CA PHE A 315 -2.52 -9.88 2.47
C PHE A 315 -2.07 -11.33 2.66
N VAL A 316 -1.28 -11.62 3.70
CA VAL A 316 -0.91 -13.01 4.00
C VAL A 316 -2.14 -13.85 4.36
N ALA A 317 -3.07 -13.30 5.14
CA ALA A 317 -4.32 -14.00 5.46
C ALA A 317 -5.18 -14.22 4.22
N ALA A 318 -5.26 -13.23 3.32
CA ALA A 318 -5.99 -13.31 2.05
C ALA A 318 -5.46 -14.41 1.12
N ALA A 319 -4.13 -14.55 1.04
CA ALA A 319 -3.48 -15.59 0.25
C ALA A 319 -3.73 -17.02 0.79
N ARG A 320 -4.19 -17.15 2.03
CA ARG A 320 -4.40 -18.44 2.72
C ARG A 320 -5.86 -18.75 3.00
N ILE A 321 -6.80 -18.10 2.30
CA ILE A 321 -8.23 -18.38 2.46
C ILE A 321 -8.54 -19.75 1.86
N PRO A 322 -9.12 -20.70 2.63
CA PRO A 322 -9.42 -22.04 2.12
C PRO A 322 -10.37 -22.02 0.92
N GLY A 323 -10.02 -22.77 -0.12
CA GLY A 323 -10.82 -22.90 -1.34
C GLY A 323 -10.79 -21.70 -2.28
N ILE A 324 -9.89 -20.74 -2.05
CA ILE A 324 -9.62 -19.61 -2.94
C ILE A 324 -8.14 -19.64 -3.30
N SER A 325 -7.79 -19.44 -4.58
CA SER A 325 -6.39 -19.33 -4.97
C SER A 325 -5.71 -18.10 -4.35
N GLU A 326 -4.40 -18.18 -4.08
CA GLU A 326 -3.61 -17.08 -3.51
C GLU A 326 -3.86 -15.76 -4.24
N GLY A 327 -3.76 -15.78 -5.58
CA GLY A 327 -3.96 -14.61 -6.41
C GLY A 327 -5.39 -14.05 -6.32
N ALA A 328 -6.41 -14.91 -6.23
CA ALA A 328 -7.80 -14.47 -6.10
C ALA A 328 -8.06 -13.82 -4.74
N GLY A 329 -7.58 -14.42 -3.65
CA GLY A 329 -7.71 -13.84 -2.31
C GLY A 329 -7.03 -12.47 -2.21
N LEU A 330 -5.79 -12.37 -2.68
CA LEU A 330 -5.06 -11.11 -2.73
C LEU A 330 -5.75 -10.06 -3.60
N THR A 331 -6.22 -10.44 -4.79
CA THR A 331 -6.95 -9.52 -5.68
C THR A 331 -8.20 -8.98 -5.01
N MET A 332 -8.99 -9.84 -4.35
CA MET A 332 -10.23 -9.42 -3.67
C MET A 332 -9.94 -8.43 -2.55
N VAL A 333 -8.96 -8.71 -1.69
CA VAL A 333 -8.63 -7.82 -0.56
C VAL A 333 -8.01 -6.51 -1.05
N SER A 334 -7.08 -6.57 -1.99
CA SER A 334 -6.45 -5.37 -2.58
C SER A 334 -7.49 -4.47 -3.24
N TRP A 335 -8.40 -5.03 -4.03
CA TRP A 335 -9.43 -4.25 -4.72
C TRP A 335 -10.45 -3.62 -3.77
N LEU A 336 -10.98 -4.39 -2.81
CA LEU A 336 -11.93 -3.88 -1.83
C LEU A 336 -11.31 -2.82 -0.91
N MET A 337 -10.04 -2.98 -0.55
CA MET A 337 -9.28 -1.98 0.19
C MET A 337 -9.17 -0.65 -0.59
N ARG A 338 -8.98 -0.70 -1.92
CA ARG A 338 -8.93 0.51 -2.77
C ARG A 338 -10.25 1.26 -2.81
N ILE A 339 -11.38 0.55 -2.76
CA ILE A 339 -12.70 1.18 -2.58
C ILE A 339 -12.76 1.90 -1.22
N GLY A 340 -12.24 1.26 -0.16
CA GLY A 340 -12.12 1.87 1.16
C GLY A 340 -11.31 3.18 1.12
N PHE A 341 -10.16 3.19 0.48
CA PHE A 341 -9.35 4.40 0.26
C PHE A 341 -10.13 5.50 -0.48
N LEU A 342 -10.78 5.14 -1.59
CA LEU A 342 -11.52 6.11 -2.40
C LEU A 342 -12.68 6.77 -1.63
N THR A 343 -13.34 6.01 -0.76
CA THR A 343 -14.50 6.47 0.00
C THR A 343 -14.16 7.15 1.31
N ALA A 344 -12.99 6.87 1.89
CA ALA A 344 -12.62 7.36 3.22
C ALA A 344 -12.58 8.88 3.30
N SER A 345 -11.86 9.57 2.42
CA SER A 345 -11.76 11.04 2.43
C SER A 345 -13.12 11.74 2.21
N PRO A 346 -13.95 11.36 1.23
CA PRO A 346 -15.31 11.90 1.12
C PRO A 346 -16.16 11.71 2.38
N VAL A 347 -16.11 10.54 3.01
CA VAL A 347 -16.85 10.26 4.25
C VAL A 347 -16.33 11.13 5.39
N ILE A 348 -15.02 11.22 5.58
CA ILE A 348 -14.40 12.08 6.60
C ILE A 348 -14.80 13.55 6.36
N GLY A 349 -14.73 14.01 5.12
CA GLY A 349 -15.11 15.38 4.75
C GLY A 349 -16.58 15.68 5.03
N ALA A 350 -17.48 14.78 4.66
CA ALA A 350 -18.92 14.92 4.92
C ALA A 350 -19.23 14.97 6.43
N VAL A 351 -18.63 14.09 7.23
CA VAL A 351 -18.79 14.08 8.70
C VAL A 351 -18.18 15.33 9.32
N ALA A 352 -17.01 15.77 8.86
CA ALA A 352 -16.36 16.97 9.35
C ALA A 352 -17.20 18.22 9.09
N SER A 353 -17.83 18.31 7.91
CA SER A 353 -18.71 19.43 7.54
C SER A 353 -20.03 19.41 8.31
N ALA A 354 -20.61 18.24 8.56
CA ALA A 354 -21.87 18.07 9.27
C ALA A 354 -21.74 18.22 10.81
N SER A 355 -20.53 18.01 11.35
CA SER A 355 -20.28 18.00 12.79
C SER A 355 -18.97 18.70 13.15
N SER A 356 -17.86 17.99 13.10
CA SER A 356 -16.52 18.54 13.34
C SER A 356 -15.43 17.59 12.84
N LEU A 357 -14.23 18.14 12.61
CA LEU A 357 -13.06 17.34 12.26
C LEU A 357 -12.71 16.31 13.35
N ARG A 358 -12.93 16.64 14.63
CA ARG A 358 -12.71 15.70 15.75
C ARG A 358 -13.58 14.46 15.65
N VAL A 359 -14.88 14.65 15.36
CA VAL A 359 -15.83 13.54 15.18
C VAL A 359 -15.45 12.71 13.94
N ALA A 360 -15.12 13.38 12.84
CA ALA A 360 -14.72 12.71 11.60
C ALA A 360 -13.47 11.83 11.79
N LEU A 361 -12.45 12.31 12.52
CA LEU A 361 -11.26 11.55 12.85
C LEU A 361 -11.50 10.36 13.79
N GLY A 362 -12.68 10.26 14.41
CA GLY A 362 -13.12 9.08 15.16
C GLY A 362 -13.11 7.80 14.32
N ILE A 363 -13.09 7.90 12.99
CA ILE A 363 -12.91 6.74 12.08
C ILE A 363 -11.60 5.99 12.34
N VAL A 364 -10.54 6.67 12.79
CA VAL A 364 -9.27 6.04 13.21
C VAL A 364 -9.49 5.13 14.41
N VAL A 365 -10.27 5.60 15.39
CA VAL A 365 -10.61 4.81 16.58
C VAL A 365 -11.43 3.58 16.20
N LEU A 366 -12.44 3.76 15.34
CA LEU A 366 -13.25 2.66 14.81
C LEU A 366 -12.40 1.64 14.06
N GLY A 367 -11.46 2.09 13.22
CA GLY A 367 -10.50 1.23 12.53
C GLY A 367 -9.67 0.40 13.51
N GLY A 368 -9.11 1.03 14.54
CA GLY A 368 -8.34 0.35 15.58
C GLY A 368 -9.16 -0.71 16.34
N VAL A 369 -10.40 -0.37 16.73
CA VAL A 369 -11.32 -1.31 17.40
C VAL A 369 -11.68 -2.48 16.47
N THR A 370 -11.96 -2.20 15.21
CA THR A 370 -12.27 -3.23 14.19
C THR A 370 -11.10 -4.21 14.03
N ILE A 371 -9.86 -3.70 13.90
CA ILE A 371 -8.66 -4.52 13.79
C ILE A 371 -8.47 -5.37 15.06
N MET A 372 -8.61 -4.79 16.24
CA MET A 372 -8.50 -5.50 17.51
C MET A 372 -9.51 -6.65 17.59
N ALA A 373 -10.78 -6.37 17.30
CA ALA A 373 -11.86 -7.36 17.37
C ALA A 373 -11.72 -8.50 16.36
N LEU A 374 -11.34 -8.15 15.11
CA LEU A 374 -11.24 -9.10 14.00
C LEU A 374 -9.85 -9.75 13.87
N SER A 375 -8.86 -9.36 14.66
CA SER A 375 -7.48 -9.90 14.59
C SER A 375 -7.39 -11.43 14.59
N PRO A 376 -8.27 -12.21 15.25
CA PRO A 376 -8.22 -13.68 15.18
C PRO A 376 -8.36 -14.24 13.76
N GLN A 377 -9.01 -13.51 12.86
CA GLN A 377 -9.16 -13.91 11.45
C GLN A 377 -7.83 -13.88 10.66
N LEU A 378 -6.80 -13.28 11.22
CA LEU A 378 -5.45 -13.29 10.65
C LEU A 378 -4.65 -14.57 10.98
N ALA A 379 -5.19 -15.46 11.80
CA ALA A 379 -4.50 -16.69 12.21
C ALA A 379 -4.20 -17.64 11.04
N GLY A 380 -4.91 -17.53 9.91
CA GLY A 380 -4.82 -18.48 8.81
C GLY A 380 -5.27 -19.89 9.24
N SER A 381 -5.90 -20.65 8.37
CA SER A 381 -6.33 -22.04 8.65
C SER A 381 -5.18 -23.06 8.57
N GLY A 382 -3.96 -22.68 8.94
CA GLY A 382 -2.79 -23.55 8.95
C GLY A 382 -2.31 -23.80 10.38
N LYS A 383 -2.31 -25.08 10.78
CA LYS A 383 -1.85 -25.65 12.06
C LYS A 383 -0.72 -24.81 12.71
N ASN A 384 -0.97 -24.39 13.95
CA ASN A 384 0.10 -24.05 14.89
C ASN A 384 1.18 -25.15 14.85
N ARG A 385 2.35 -24.81 14.38
CA ARG A 385 3.62 -25.43 14.77
C ARG A 385 4.69 -24.37 14.83
#